data_74b88c3acac67371d7749ed57de98f2c
#
_entry.id   74b88c3acac67371d7749ed57de98f2c
#
_cell.length_a   1.000
_cell.length_b   1.000
_cell.length_c   1.000
_cell.angle_alpha   90.00
_cell.angle_beta   90.00
_cell.angle_gamma   90.00
#
_symmetry.space_group_name_H-M   'P 1'
#
loop_
_entity.id
_entity.type
_entity.pdbx_description
1 polymer ?
#
loop_
_entity_poly.entity_id
_entity_poly.type
_entity_poly.pdbx_seq_one_letter_code
_entity_poly.pdbx_strand_id
1 'polypeptide(L)'
;MSFITEHKMRWGVEPICRGLQVAPSSYYAAVTRLPSARQQRDAVLKVAIRRVWDEQRQVYGADKVWAQLNREGTRVARCTVERLMRELGLRGVVRGQRRIRTTLGDAASDQPADLVARKFRAAAPNHLWVADLTYVKTHTGWVYVAFVIDVFSRLVVGWQASRSLRTDLALDALEMALWRRRARRLDGLVHHSDRGVQYLAVRYTERLAVAGVVASVGSKGDSYDNALAESFHGLYKTELIRHRGPWQGLEDVEFATLEYVDWFNHQRLHGELGMLPPAEFEARYYADAAALPVAASQ
;
A
#
# COMPACT_ATOMS: atom_id res chain seq x y z
N MET A 1 -0.94 -19.15 38.32
CA MET A 1 0.31 -18.57 38.87
C MET A 1 0.23 -17.05 39.02
N SER A 2 -0.29 -16.30 38.07
CA SER A 2 -0.44 -14.81 38.16
C SER A 2 -1.24 -14.37 39.38
N PHE A 3 -2.39 -15.01 39.68
CA PHE A 3 -3.22 -14.72 40.84
C PHE A 3 -2.43 -14.83 42.16
N ILE A 4 -1.62 -15.90 42.34
CA ILE A 4 -0.81 -16.07 43.53
C ILE A 4 0.23 -14.93 43.66
N THR A 5 0.88 -14.56 42.55
CA THR A 5 1.88 -13.51 42.54
C THR A 5 1.27 -12.14 42.90
N GLU A 6 0.07 -11.85 42.43
CA GLU A 6 -0.66 -10.60 42.65
C GLU A 6 -1.12 -10.46 44.12
N HIS A 7 -1.55 -11.55 44.70
CA HIS A 7 -2.17 -11.53 46.04
C HIS A 7 -1.28 -12.03 47.19
N LYS A 8 -0.04 -12.50 46.89
CA LYS A 8 0.87 -13.10 47.90
C LYS A 8 1.22 -12.15 49.04
N MET A 9 1.26 -10.83 48.80
CA MET A 9 1.57 -9.83 49.82
C MET A 9 0.45 -9.69 50.84
N ARG A 10 -0.81 -9.98 50.46
CA ARG A 10 -1.99 -9.84 51.32
C ARG A 10 -2.31 -11.11 52.11
N TRP A 11 -2.18 -12.28 51.51
CA TRP A 11 -2.64 -13.53 52.08
C TRP A 11 -1.55 -14.61 52.22
N GLY A 12 -0.34 -14.36 51.75
CA GLY A 12 0.72 -15.34 51.69
C GLY A 12 0.54 -16.36 50.56
N VAL A 13 1.64 -17.03 50.17
CA VAL A 13 1.62 -18.02 49.07
C VAL A 13 0.90 -19.29 49.46
N GLU A 14 1.17 -19.82 50.67
CA GLU A 14 0.65 -21.12 51.11
C GLU A 14 -0.86 -21.16 51.31
N PRO A 15 -1.51 -20.15 51.98
CA PRO A 15 -2.97 -20.11 52.08
C PRO A 15 -3.66 -20.04 50.72
N ILE A 16 -3.11 -19.22 49.78
CA ILE A 16 -3.68 -19.11 48.41
C ILE A 16 -3.53 -20.45 47.69
N CYS A 17 -2.36 -21.08 47.76
CA CYS A 17 -2.12 -22.38 47.15
C CYS A 17 -3.06 -23.48 47.71
N ARG A 18 -3.31 -23.47 49.00
CA ARG A 18 -4.27 -24.39 49.65
C ARG A 18 -5.68 -24.18 49.13
N GLY A 19 -6.14 -22.92 49.05
CA GLY A 19 -7.47 -22.59 48.50
C GLY A 19 -7.64 -22.95 47.02
N LEU A 20 -6.56 -22.88 46.24
CA LEU A 20 -6.55 -23.24 44.82
C LEU A 20 -6.19 -24.71 44.56
N GLN A 21 -5.95 -25.50 45.60
CA GLN A 21 -5.52 -26.91 45.51
C GLN A 21 -4.25 -27.11 44.68
N VAL A 22 -3.30 -26.18 44.75
CA VAL A 22 -2.01 -26.21 44.05
C VAL A 22 -0.89 -26.36 45.07
N ALA A 23 0.07 -27.25 44.83
CA ALA A 23 1.22 -27.40 45.72
C ALA A 23 2.06 -26.10 45.74
N PRO A 24 2.44 -25.55 46.91
CA PRO A 24 3.30 -24.36 47.01
C PRO A 24 4.62 -24.52 46.25
N SER A 25 5.19 -25.74 46.23
CA SER A 25 6.40 -26.07 45.45
C SER A 25 6.23 -25.78 43.93
N SER A 26 5.04 -26.04 43.39
CA SER A 26 4.73 -25.74 41.98
C SER A 26 4.76 -24.24 41.71
N TYR A 27 4.32 -23.41 42.64
CA TYR A 27 4.41 -21.95 42.50
C TYR A 27 5.87 -21.49 42.54
N TYR A 28 6.64 -21.93 43.57
CA TYR A 28 8.04 -21.53 43.67
C TYR A 28 8.88 -22.02 42.49
N ALA A 29 8.67 -23.27 42.06
CA ALA A 29 9.33 -23.79 40.84
C ALA A 29 8.97 -23.00 39.58
N ALA A 30 7.73 -22.50 39.43
CA ALA A 30 7.33 -21.68 38.32
C ALA A 30 7.92 -20.27 38.35
N VAL A 31 8.10 -19.70 39.54
CA VAL A 31 8.68 -18.34 39.72
C VAL A 31 10.20 -18.35 39.51
N THR A 32 10.87 -19.43 39.95
CA THR A 32 12.35 -19.54 39.85
C THR A 32 12.81 -20.12 38.52
N ARG A 33 11.91 -20.71 37.73
CA ARG A 33 12.26 -21.34 36.46
C ARG A 33 12.74 -20.27 35.46
N LEU A 34 13.92 -20.45 34.91
CA LEU A 34 14.42 -19.66 33.79
C LEU A 34 13.49 -19.78 32.58
N PRO A 35 13.33 -18.71 31.77
CA PRO A 35 12.52 -18.77 30.59
C PRO A 35 12.97 -19.91 29.68
N SER A 36 12.02 -20.68 29.18
CA SER A 36 12.31 -21.76 28.22
C SER A 36 12.93 -21.18 26.93
N ALA A 37 13.66 -22.00 26.18
CA ALA A 37 14.23 -21.61 24.88
C ALA A 37 13.18 -20.99 23.92
N ARG A 38 11.93 -21.51 23.97
CA ARG A 38 10.80 -20.94 23.22
C ARG A 38 10.46 -19.53 23.71
N GLN A 39 10.36 -19.30 25.02
CA GLN A 39 10.04 -17.99 25.58
C GLN A 39 11.15 -16.97 25.27
N GLN A 40 12.41 -17.37 25.35
CA GLN A 40 13.54 -16.52 24.98
C GLN A 40 13.47 -16.13 23.48
N ARG A 41 13.22 -17.11 22.60
CA ARG A 41 13.04 -16.87 21.18
C ARG A 41 11.83 -15.97 20.91
N ASP A 42 10.70 -16.19 21.55
CA ASP A 42 9.49 -15.39 21.41
C ASP A 42 9.75 -13.93 21.85
N ALA A 43 10.53 -13.71 22.91
CA ALA A 43 10.90 -12.37 23.36
C ALA A 43 11.70 -11.60 22.28
N VAL A 44 12.69 -12.24 21.66
CA VAL A 44 13.47 -11.66 20.56
C VAL A 44 12.58 -11.37 19.36
N LEU A 45 11.72 -12.32 18.98
CA LEU A 45 10.79 -12.15 17.86
C LEU A 45 9.79 -11.03 18.09
N LYS A 46 9.29 -10.84 19.31
CA LYS A 46 8.37 -9.74 19.65
C LYS A 46 9.00 -8.37 19.39
N VAL A 47 10.30 -8.20 19.71
CA VAL A 47 11.03 -6.97 19.43
C VAL A 47 11.13 -6.75 17.91
N ALA A 48 11.53 -7.77 17.16
CA ALA A 48 11.66 -7.69 15.71
C ALA A 48 10.30 -7.42 15.01
N ILE A 49 9.22 -8.09 15.46
CA ILE A 49 7.85 -7.89 14.97
C ILE A 49 7.39 -6.44 15.21
N ARG A 50 7.62 -5.91 16.43
CA ARG A 50 7.26 -4.53 16.77
C ARG A 50 8.01 -3.54 15.88
N ARG A 51 9.33 -3.69 15.73
CA ARG A 51 10.16 -2.86 14.86
C ARG A 51 9.61 -2.84 13.43
N VAL A 52 9.44 -4.02 12.81
CA VAL A 52 8.91 -4.11 11.43
C VAL A 52 7.53 -3.46 11.32
N TRP A 53 6.64 -3.66 12.29
CA TRP A 53 5.31 -3.09 12.26
C TRP A 53 5.35 -1.56 12.34
N ASP A 54 6.20 -0.99 13.21
CA ASP A 54 6.37 0.46 13.35
C ASP A 54 7.02 1.09 12.10
N GLU A 55 8.09 0.50 11.57
CA GLU A 55 8.77 0.94 10.34
C GLU A 55 7.84 0.89 9.12
N GLN A 56 6.92 -0.06 9.09
CA GLN A 56 5.94 -0.22 8.02
C GLN A 56 4.64 0.55 8.30
N ARG A 57 4.75 1.74 8.90
CA ARG A 57 3.69 2.72 9.13
C ARG A 57 2.50 2.17 9.94
N GLN A 58 2.71 1.07 10.67
CA GLN A 58 1.70 0.38 11.49
C GLN A 58 0.52 -0.19 10.69
N VAL A 59 0.69 -0.40 9.38
CA VAL A 59 -0.37 -0.89 8.49
C VAL A 59 -0.28 -2.39 8.18
N TYR A 60 0.89 -3.02 8.42
CA TYR A 60 1.09 -4.43 8.06
C TYR A 60 0.33 -5.38 8.97
N GLY A 61 -0.37 -6.34 8.35
CA GLY A 61 -0.86 -7.55 9.03
C GLY A 61 0.21 -8.64 9.08
N ALA A 62 -0.13 -9.76 9.71
CA ALA A 62 0.80 -10.87 9.97
C ALA A 62 1.53 -11.40 8.71
N ASP A 63 0.85 -11.44 7.56
CA ASP A 63 1.44 -11.94 6.31
C ASP A 63 2.60 -11.06 5.83
N LYS A 64 2.43 -9.73 5.86
CA LYS A 64 3.47 -8.80 5.44
C LYS A 64 4.59 -8.67 6.47
N VAL A 65 4.28 -8.68 7.76
CA VAL A 65 5.30 -8.71 8.83
C VAL A 65 6.13 -9.98 8.71
N TRP A 66 5.49 -11.13 8.51
CA TRP A 66 6.17 -12.40 8.27
C TRP A 66 7.08 -12.36 7.03
N ALA A 67 6.55 -11.86 5.90
CA ALA A 67 7.33 -11.73 4.67
C ALA A 67 8.54 -10.82 4.87
N GLN A 68 8.37 -9.68 5.52
CA GLN A 68 9.45 -8.73 5.80
C GLN A 68 10.54 -9.34 6.69
N LEU A 69 10.16 -10.00 7.80
CA LEU A 69 11.12 -10.67 8.69
C LEU A 69 11.96 -11.71 7.95
N ASN A 70 11.31 -12.54 7.09
CA ASN A 70 12.04 -13.54 6.32
C ASN A 70 12.95 -12.91 5.24
N ARG A 71 12.55 -11.80 4.63
CA ARG A 71 13.41 -11.03 3.71
C ARG A 71 14.66 -10.49 4.42
N GLU A 72 14.55 -10.13 5.69
CA GLU A 72 15.66 -9.66 6.54
C GLU A 72 16.50 -10.83 7.14
N GLY A 73 16.22 -12.07 6.75
CA GLY A 73 16.96 -13.25 7.23
C GLY A 73 16.44 -13.86 8.54
N THR A 74 15.40 -13.27 9.16
CA THR A 74 14.78 -13.83 10.37
C THR A 74 13.79 -14.93 9.98
N ARG A 75 14.25 -16.18 9.94
CA ARG A 75 13.41 -17.33 9.61
C ARG A 75 12.40 -17.62 10.70
N VAL A 76 11.13 -17.42 10.43
CA VAL A 76 10.01 -17.63 11.34
C VAL A 76 8.78 -18.12 10.57
N ALA A 77 7.97 -18.98 11.21
CA ALA A 77 6.71 -19.42 10.63
C ALA A 77 5.64 -18.33 10.74
N ARG A 78 4.78 -18.19 9.72
CA ARG A 78 3.69 -17.21 9.69
C ARG A 78 2.76 -17.30 10.93
N CYS A 79 2.40 -18.52 11.33
CA CYS A 79 1.55 -18.74 12.49
C CYS A 79 2.18 -18.25 13.81
N THR A 80 3.53 -18.28 13.93
CA THR A 80 4.24 -17.71 15.07
C THR A 80 4.12 -16.20 15.08
N VAL A 81 4.32 -15.54 13.93
CA VAL A 81 4.15 -14.08 13.80
C VAL A 81 2.73 -13.67 14.14
N GLU A 82 1.73 -14.37 13.61
CA GLU A 82 0.31 -14.11 13.90
C GLU A 82 -0.01 -14.22 15.39
N ARG A 83 0.47 -15.27 16.06
CA ARG A 83 0.30 -15.45 17.50
C ARG A 83 0.96 -14.32 18.29
N LEU A 84 2.23 -13.99 17.97
CA LEU A 84 2.97 -12.96 18.69
C LEU A 84 2.41 -11.55 18.44
N MET A 85 1.94 -11.23 17.24
CA MET A 85 1.23 -9.98 16.98
C MET A 85 -0.06 -9.86 17.80
N ARG A 86 -0.82 -10.95 17.92
CA ARG A 86 -2.02 -10.99 18.78
C ARG A 86 -1.67 -10.76 20.25
N GLU A 87 -0.61 -11.38 20.75
CA GLU A 87 -0.12 -11.17 22.12
C GLU A 87 0.35 -9.72 22.36
N LEU A 88 0.91 -9.07 21.33
CA LEU A 88 1.34 -7.67 21.38
C LEU A 88 0.21 -6.67 21.13
N GLY A 89 -1.01 -7.13 20.81
CA GLY A 89 -2.13 -6.26 20.43
C GLY A 89 -1.95 -5.57 19.08
N LEU A 90 -1.02 -6.05 18.22
CA LEU A 90 -0.74 -5.46 16.90
C LEU A 90 -1.71 -5.99 15.85
N ARG A 91 -2.22 -5.08 15.02
CA ARG A 91 -3.14 -5.41 13.93
C ARG A 91 -2.75 -4.65 12.68
N GLY A 92 -2.92 -5.28 11.53
CA GLY A 92 -2.86 -4.59 10.24
C GLY A 92 -4.11 -3.76 9.98
N VAL A 93 -3.98 -2.76 9.15
CA VAL A 93 -5.10 -1.93 8.71
C VAL A 93 -5.94 -2.70 7.69
N VAL A 94 -7.26 -2.75 7.89
CA VAL A 94 -8.19 -3.47 7.02
C VAL A 94 -9.04 -2.48 6.24
N ARG A 95 -9.19 -2.73 4.94
CA ARG A 95 -10.06 -1.93 4.07
C ARG A 95 -11.52 -2.12 4.52
N GLY A 96 -12.19 -1.02 4.92
CA GLY A 96 -13.59 -1.06 5.32
C GLY A 96 -14.52 -1.36 4.12
N GLN A 97 -15.68 -1.96 4.39
CA GLN A 97 -16.66 -2.37 3.37
C GLN A 97 -17.50 -1.23 2.76
N ARG A 98 -17.28 0.04 3.12
CA ARG A 98 -18.13 1.15 2.69
C ARG A 98 -17.79 1.58 1.26
N ARG A 99 -18.62 1.15 0.30
CA ARG A 99 -18.64 1.69 -1.08
C ARG A 99 -19.38 3.03 -1.08
N ILE A 100 -18.69 4.10 -1.43
CA ILE A 100 -19.30 5.41 -1.70
C ILE A 100 -19.24 5.60 -3.22
N ARG A 101 -20.39 5.74 -3.86
CA ARG A 101 -20.50 6.03 -5.30
C ARG A 101 -20.43 7.55 -5.48
N THR A 102 -19.46 8.04 -6.26
CA THR A 102 -19.16 9.48 -6.32
C THR A 102 -19.13 10.09 -7.74
N THR A 103 -19.45 9.36 -8.81
CA THR A 103 -19.34 9.89 -10.18
C THR A 103 -20.71 10.12 -10.81
N LEU A 104 -20.98 11.37 -11.19
CA LEU A 104 -22.03 11.79 -12.13
C LEU A 104 -21.33 12.11 -13.45
N GLY A 105 -21.59 11.31 -14.49
CA GLY A 105 -20.96 11.51 -15.81
C GLY A 105 -21.71 12.54 -16.65
N ASP A 106 -20.98 13.40 -17.36
CA ASP A 106 -21.51 14.33 -18.34
C ASP A 106 -21.50 13.69 -19.75
N ALA A 107 -22.48 14.04 -20.56
CA ALA A 107 -22.80 13.33 -21.77
C ALA A 107 -22.67 14.25 -22.99
N ALA A 108 -21.51 14.38 -23.58
CA ALA A 108 -21.26 14.67 -25.01
C ALA A 108 -19.88 15.28 -25.28
N SER A 109 -18.94 14.48 -25.71
CA SER A 109 -17.79 14.90 -26.53
C SER A 109 -17.25 13.68 -27.26
N ASP A 110 -16.60 13.87 -28.40
CA ASP A 110 -15.80 12.86 -29.08
C ASP A 110 -14.74 12.34 -28.13
N GLN A 111 -14.89 11.09 -27.67
CA GLN A 111 -14.06 10.51 -26.60
C GLN A 111 -13.17 9.42 -27.17
N PRO A 112 -11.93 9.28 -26.68
CA PRO A 112 -11.09 8.13 -27.01
C PRO A 112 -11.80 6.80 -26.68
N ALA A 113 -11.52 5.76 -27.47
CA ALA A 113 -12.08 4.43 -27.27
C ALA A 113 -11.52 3.78 -26.01
N ASP A 114 -12.29 2.91 -25.38
CA ASP A 114 -11.78 2.01 -24.32
C ASP A 114 -10.91 0.93 -24.94
N LEU A 115 -9.59 1.04 -24.77
CA LEU A 115 -8.60 0.07 -25.25
C LEU A 115 -8.26 -0.99 -24.22
N VAL A 116 -8.70 -0.84 -22.97
CA VAL A 116 -8.34 -1.73 -21.84
C VAL A 116 -9.35 -2.86 -21.68
N ALA A 117 -10.63 -2.61 -21.96
CA ALA A 117 -11.70 -3.61 -21.86
C ALA A 117 -11.62 -4.44 -20.56
N ARG A 118 -11.39 -3.78 -19.41
CA ARG A 118 -11.24 -4.39 -18.06
C ARG A 118 -10.02 -5.30 -17.87
N LYS A 119 -9.12 -5.38 -18.84
CA LYS A 119 -7.90 -6.20 -18.74
C LYS A 119 -6.73 -5.38 -18.19
N PHE A 120 -6.77 -5.05 -16.89
CA PHE A 120 -5.68 -4.33 -16.20
C PHE A 120 -4.47 -5.23 -15.96
N ARG A 121 -3.91 -5.75 -17.06
CA ARG A 121 -2.67 -6.51 -17.09
C ARG A 121 -1.77 -5.94 -18.18
N ALA A 122 -0.53 -5.68 -17.84
CA ALA A 122 0.50 -5.28 -18.78
C ALA A 122 1.61 -6.35 -18.77
N ALA A 123 2.20 -6.60 -19.93
CA ALA A 123 3.29 -7.57 -20.06
C ALA A 123 4.65 -7.00 -19.64
N ALA A 124 4.77 -5.68 -19.63
CA ALA A 124 5.99 -4.96 -19.29
C ALA A 124 5.68 -3.59 -18.67
N PRO A 125 6.65 -2.95 -18.00
CA PRO A 125 6.55 -1.56 -17.56
C PRO A 125 6.29 -0.61 -18.75
N ASN A 126 5.55 0.46 -18.51
CA ASN A 126 5.22 1.50 -19.51
C ASN A 126 4.39 1.00 -20.71
N HIS A 127 3.67 -0.11 -20.60
CA HIS A 127 2.68 -0.53 -21.58
C HIS A 127 1.29 0.03 -21.30
N LEU A 128 0.94 0.14 -20.03
CA LEU A 128 -0.35 0.67 -19.61
C LEU A 128 -0.19 1.46 -18.31
N TRP A 129 -0.59 2.71 -18.34
CA TRP A 129 -0.79 3.52 -17.14
C TRP A 129 -2.27 3.73 -16.87
N VAL A 130 -2.64 3.78 -15.62
CA VAL A 130 -3.98 4.18 -15.17
C VAL A 130 -3.88 5.46 -14.37
N ALA A 131 -4.79 6.39 -14.63
CA ALA A 131 -4.89 7.63 -13.88
C ALA A 131 -6.27 7.77 -13.25
N ASP A 132 -6.30 8.34 -12.06
CA ASP A 132 -7.53 8.64 -11.35
C ASP A 132 -7.32 9.72 -10.28
N LEU A 133 -8.43 10.34 -9.88
CA LEU A 133 -8.48 11.42 -8.91
C LEU A 133 -9.15 10.95 -7.62
N THR A 134 -8.61 11.38 -6.51
CA THR A 134 -9.27 11.19 -5.22
C THR A 134 -9.34 12.50 -4.45
N TYR A 135 -10.09 12.54 -3.36
CA TYR A 135 -10.24 13.73 -2.52
C TYR A 135 -10.09 13.39 -1.03
N VAL A 136 -9.58 14.36 -0.31
CA VAL A 136 -9.32 14.31 1.13
C VAL A 136 -10.01 15.51 1.77
N LYS A 137 -10.82 15.25 2.80
CA LYS A 137 -11.43 16.32 3.60
C LYS A 137 -10.41 16.82 4.62
N THR A 138 -10.19 18.12 4.64
CA THR A 138 -9.31 18.80 5.60
C THR A 138 -10.07 19.86 6.38
N HIS A 139 -9.45 20.45 7.39
CA HIS A 139 -10.04 21.57 8.13
C HIS A 139 -10.22 22.83 7.25
N THR A 140 -9.35 23.04 6.27
CA THR A 140 -9.42 24.19 5.34
C THR A 140 -10.19 23.91 4.05
N GLY A 141 -10.90 22.79 3.95
CA GLY A 141 -11.70 22.41 2.78
C GLY A 141 -11.25 21.10 2.13
N TRP A 142 -11.60 20.92 0.86
CA TRP A 142 -11.24 19.72 0.10
C TRP A 142 -9.86 19.88 -0.53
N VAL A 143 -9.07 18.80 -0.47
CA VAL A 143 -7.83 18.62 -1.24
C VAL A 143 -8.05 17.46 -2.21
N TYR A 144 -7.72 17.68 -3.46
CA TYR A 144 -7.79 16.69 -4.53
C TYR A 144 -6.40 16.16 -4.81
N VAL A 145 -6.28 14.85 -5.07
CA VAL A 145 -5.00 14.23 -5.38
C VAL A 145 -5.17 13.38 -6.65
N ALA A 146 -4.35 13.67 -7.65
CA ALA A 146 -4.26 12.89 -8.87
C ALA A 146 -3.12 11.88 -8.75
N PHE A 147 -3.31 10.68 -9.29
CA PHE A 147 -2.29 9.65 -9.37
C PHE A 147 -2.21 9.06 -10.77
N VAL A 148 -1.00 8.75 -11.21
CA VAL A 148 -0.70 7.95 -12.41
C VAL A 148 0.09 6.73 -11.97
N ILE A 149 -0.39 5.53 -12.34
CA ILE A 149 0.12 4.25 -11.84
C ILE A 149 0.46 3.36 -13.02
N ASP A 150 1.65 2.80 -13.05
CA ASP A 150 2.05 1.76 -13.99
C ASP A 150 1.36 0.43 -13.62
N VAL A 151 0.62 -0.14 -14.57
CA VAL A 151 -0.20 -1.34 -14.32
C VAL A 151 0.65 -2.59 -14.10
N PHE A 152 1.81 -2.69 -14.75
CA PHE A 152 2.70 -3.84 -14.59
C PHE A 152 3.34 -3.90 -13.20
N SER A 153 4.00 -2.82 -12.82
CA SER A 153 4.79 -2.75 -11.59
C SER A 153 3.99 -2.27 -10.37
N ARG A 154 2.79 -1.71 -10.57
CA ARG A 154 2.02 -1.00 -9.54
C ARG A 154 2.70 0.27 -9.03
N LEU A 155 3.77 0.70 -9.70
CA LEU A 155 4.52 1.90 -9.32
C LEU A 155 3.69 3.14 -9.53
N VAL A 156 3.58 4.00 -8.53
CA VAL A 156 3.06 5.36 -8.70
C VAL A 156 4.12 6.16 -9.43
N VAL A 157 3.90 6.44 -10.71
CA VAL A 157 4.87 7.13 -11.58
C VAL A 157 4.71 8.64 -11.54
N GLY A 158 3.51 9.14 -11.24
CA GLY A 158 3.22 10.55 -11.08
C GLY A 158 2.07 10.79 -10.11
N TRP A 159 2.09 11.95 -9.45
CA TRP A 159 1.01 12.38 -8.57
C TRP A 159 1.08 13.89 -8.35
N GLN A 160 -0.04 14.50 -7.96
CA GLN A 160 -0.11 15.90 -7.58
C GLN A 160 -1.27 16.13 -6.62
N ALA A 161 -1.13 17.06 -5.67
CA ALA A 161 -2.18 17.51 -4.76
C ALA A 161 -2.56 18.97 -5.04
N SER A 162 -3.86 19.32 -4.94
CA SER A 162 -4.34 20.69 -5.17
C SER A 162 -5.63 20.97 -4.40
N ARG A 163 -5.91 22.23 -4.11
CA ARG A 163 -7.23 22.69 -3.64
C ARG A 163 -8.26 22.81 -4.77
N SER A 164 -7.82 22.69 -6.03
CA SER A 164 -8.67 22.86 -7.21
C SER A 164 -8.72 21.59 -8.04
N LEU A 165 -9.92 21.22 -8.47
CA LEU A 165 -10.17 20.09 -9.38
C LEU A 165 -10.07 20.53 -10.85
N ARG A 166 -9.14 21.40 -11.18
CA ARG A 166 -8.91 21.83 -12.57
C ARG A 166 -8.03 20.83 -13.32
N THR A 167 -8.04 20.93 -14.65
CA THR A 167 -7.22 20.09 -15.55
C THR A 167 -5.74 20.13 -15.18
N ASP A 168 -5.23 21.25 -14.68
CA ASP A 168 -3.82 21.42 -14.29
C ASP A 168 -3.39 20.36 -13.26
N LEU A 169 -4.27 19.97 -12.31
CA LEU A 169 -3.97 18.91 -11.33
C LEU A 169 -3.62 17.57 -12.00
N ALA A 170 -4.43 17.14 -12.97
CA ALA A 170 -4.19 15.89 -13.70
C ALA A 170 -2.98 16.02 -14.63
N LEU A 171 -2.80 17.19 -15.24
CA LEU A 171 -1.68 17.49 -16.14
C LEU A 171 -0.35 17.48 -15.38
N ASP A 172 -0.26 18.08 -14.20
CA ASP A 172 0.96 18.08 -13.38
C ASP A 172 1.35 16.67 -12.93
N ALA A 173 0.37 15.84 -12.58
CA ALA A 173 0.61 14.42 -12.29
C ALA A 173 1.14 13.65 -13.50
N LEU A 174 0.61 13.93 -14.72
CA LEU A 174 1.09 13.37 -15.97
C LEU A 174 2.52 13.85 -16.30
N GLU A 175 2.80 15.14 -16.14
CA GLU A 175 4.14 15.70 -16.36
C GLU A 175 5.18 15.04 -15.44
N MET A 176 4.86 14.86 -14.18
CA MET A 176 5.72 14.13 -13.25
C MET A 176 5.99 12.70 -13.75
N ALA A 177 4.96 11.99 -14.23
CA ALA A 177 5.09 10.63 -14.75
C ALA A 177 5.99 10.58 -15.99
N LEU A 178 5.76 11.47 -16.96
CA LEU A 178 6.56 11.59 -18.18
C LEU A 178 8.02 11.94 -17.85
N TRP A 179 8.24 12.89 -16.94
CA TRP A 179 9.58 13.27 -16.53
C TRP A 179 10.31 12.13 -15.82
N ARG A 180 9.63 11.39 -14.94
CA ARG A 180 10.19 10.20 -14.25
C ARG A 180 10.60 9.12 -15.27
N ARG A 181 9.87 9.00 -16.36
CA ARG A 181 10.10 8.00 -17.42
C ARG A 181 10.91 8.52 -18.62
N ARG A 182 11.43 9.77 -18.60
CA ARG A 182 12.12 10.41 -19.73
C ARG A 182 13.31 9.62 -20.32
N ALA A 183 13.94 8.74 -19.51
CA ALA A 183 15.04 7.87 -19.96
C ALA A 183 14.54 6.51 -20.49
N ARG A 184 13.23 6.32 -20.61
CA ARG A 184 12.60 5.08 -21.07
C ARG A 184 11.83 5.35 -22.38
N ARG A 185 11.69 4.30 -23.18
CA ARG A 185 10.80 4.35 -24.33
C ARG A 185 9.35 4.25 -23.87
N LEU A 186 8.50 5.12 -24.41
CA LEU A 186 7.06 5.16 -24.13
C LEU A 186 6.23 4.83 -25.39
N ASP A 187 6.87 4.33 -26.44
CA ASP A 187 6.22 3.97 -27.69
C ASP A 187 5.16 2.90 -27.42
N GLY A 188 3.91 3.20 -27.81
CA GLY A 188 2.78 2.30 -27.62
C GLY A 188 2.23 2.27 -26.19
N LEU A 189 2.71 3.14 -25.29
CA LEU A 189 2.10 3.31 -23.97
C LEU A 189 0.63 3.73 -24.11
N VAL A 190 -0.25 2.99 -23.47
CA VAL A 190 -1.67 3.36 -23.30
C VAL A 190 -1.84 4.04 -21.96
N HIS A 191 -2.43 5.23 -21.96
CA HIS A 191 -2.83 5.96 -20.75
C HIS A 191 -4.35 5.88 -20.61
N HIS A 192 -4.82 5.15 -19.61
CA HIS A 192 -6.22 4.93 -19.33
C HIS A 192 -6.70 5.75 -18.13
N SER A 193 -7.82 6.44 -18.28
CA SER A 193 -8.47 7.20 -17.21
C SER A 193 -9.98 6.98 -17.19
N ASP A 194 -10.64 7.44 -16.13
CA ASP A 194 -12.09 7.58 -16.15
C ASP A 194 -12.53 8.72 -17.08
N ARG A 195 -13.85 8.94 -17.20
CA ARG A 195 -14.45 10.01 -17.99
C ARG A 195 -14.47 11.37 -17.30
N GLY A 196 -13.56 11.62 -16.37
CA GLY A 196 -13.44 12.92 -15.75
C GLY A 196 -13.12 14.01 -16.76
N VAL A 197 -13.80 15.17 -16.66
CA VAL A 197 -13.59 16.33 -17.57
C VAL A 197 -12.12 16.78 -17.60
N GLN A 198 -11.35 16.51 -16.56
CA GLN A 198 -9.93 16.85 -16.46
C GLN A 198 -9.09 16.07 -17.49
N TYR A 199 -9.43 14.80 -17.71
CA TYR A 199 -8.73 13.91 -18.63
C TYR A 199 -9.17 14.07 -20.08
N LEU A 200 -10.38 14.63 -20.29
CA LEU A 200 -10.93 14.93 -21.61
C LEU A 200 -10.57 16.33 -22.10
N ALA A 201 -9.96 17.15 -21.26
CA ALA A 201 -9.57 18.50 -21.62
C ALA A 201 -8.54 18.49 -22.76
N VAL A 202 -8.69 19.39 -23.73
CA VAL A 202 -7.83 19.51 -24.93
C VAL A 202 -6.35 19.54 -24.53
N ARG A 203 -5.96 20.34 -23.56
CA ARG A 203 -4.57 20.43 -23.06
C ARG A 203 -4.00 19.10 -22.59
N TYR A 204 -4.83 18.27 -21.96
CA TYR A 204 -4.41 16.95 -21.46
C TYR A 204 -4.20 15.96 -22.61
N THR A 205 -5.16 15.90 -23.52
CA THR A 205 -5.09 14.99 -24.69
C THR A 205 -3.99 15.39 -25.67
N GLU A 206 -3.78 16.69 -25.92
CA GLU A 206 -2.66 17.21 -26.69
C GLU A 206 -1.32 16.82 -26.05
N ARG A 207 -1.22 16.92 -24.72
CA ARG A 207 0.02 16.55 -24.04
C ARG A 207 0.36 15.06 -24.16
N LEU A 208 -0.65 14.18 -24.10
CA LEU A 208 -0.47 12.75 -24.37
C LEU A 208 0.01 12.53 -25.81
N ALA A 209 -0.62 13.19 -26.78
CA ALA A 209 -0.25 13.08 -28.20
C ALA A 209 1.19 13.53 -28.47
N VAL A 210 1.61 14.67 -27.89
CA VAL A 210 3.00 15.17 -27.96
C VAL A 210 4.00 14.16 -27.34
N ALA A 211 3.58 13.43 -26.31
CA ALA A 211 4.41 12.40 -25.68
C ALA A 211 4.40 11.05 -26.44
N GLY A 212 3.63 10.91 -27.52
CA GLY A 212 3.45 9.64 -28.23
C GLY A 212 2.65 8.60 -27.46
N VAL A 213 1.86 9.04 -26.47
CA VAL A 213 1.06 8.18 -25.58
C VAL A 213 -0.36 8.07 -26.10
N VAL A 214 -0.88 6.87 -26.20
CA VAL A 214 -2.24 6.59 -26.67
C VAL A 214 -3.24 6.82 -25.53
N ALA A 215 -4.20 7.73 -25.74
CA ALA A 215 -5.28 7.95 -24.78
C ALA A 215 -6.33 6.83 -24.85
N SER A 216 -6.77 6.36 -23.70
CA SER A 216 -7.88 5.42 -23.54
C SER A 216 -8.80 5.91 -22.40
N VAL A 217 -10.11 5.81 -22.60
CA VAL A 217 -11.10 6.27 -21.62
C VAL A 217 -12.13 5.18 -21.37
N GLY A 218 -12.45 4.93 -20.10
CA GLY A 218 -13.42 3.91 -19.70
C GLY A 218 -14.81 4.08 -20.29
N SER A 219 -15.62 3.04 -20.30
CA SER A 219 -16.98 3.04 -20.83
C SER A 219 -17.96 3.82 -19.92
N LYS A 220 -19.12 4.22 -20.45
CA LYS A 220 -20.09 5.04 -19.71
C LYS A 220 -20.76 4.23 -18.60
N GLY A 221 -20.56 4.65 -17.34
CA GLY A 221 -21.29 4.13 -16.19
C GLY A 221 -20.75 2.84 -15.60
N ASP A 222 -19.59 2.36 -15.99
CA ASP A 222 -18.98 1.15 -15.45
C ASP A 222 -17.85 1.47 -14.46
N SER A 223 -18.11 1.25 -13.18
CA SER A 223 -17.15 1.43 -12.08
C SER A 223 -16.01 0.40 -12.08
N TYR A 224 -16.04 -0.59 -12.95
CA TYR A 224 -14.97 -1.60 -13.08
C TYR A 224 -13.89 -1.19 -14.08
N ASP A 225 -14.12 -0.14 -14.86
CA ASP A 225 -13.20 0.29 -15.90
C ASP A 225 -11.90 0.93 -15.38
N ASN A 226 -11.79 1.21 -14.08
CA ASN A 226 -10.56 1.68 -13.44
C ASN A 226 -10.25 0.97 -12.11
N ALA A 227 -10.58 -0.32 -12.03
CA ALA A 227 -10.51 -1.12 -10.80
C ALA A 227 -9.12 -1.10 -10.12
N LEU A 228 -8.04 -0.93 -10.89
CA LEU A 228 -6.69 -0.85 -10.35
C LEU A 228 -6.46 0.46 -9.60
N ALA A 229 -6.83 1.59 -10.20
CA ALA A 229 -6.72 2.90 -9.58
C ALA A 229 -7.65 2.99 -8.36
N GLU A 230 -8.89 2.47 -8.44
CA GLU A 230 -9.79 2.37 -7.28
C GLU A 230 -9.18 1.52 -6.15
N SER A 231 -8.50 0.42 -6.49
CA SER A 231 -7.81 -0.41 -5.50
C SER A 231 -6.70 0.35 -4.80
N PHE A 232 -5.88 1.09 -5.55
CA PHE A 232 -4.84 1.95 -5.01
C PHE A 232 -5.43 3.05 -4.11
N HIS A 233 -6.48 3.75 -4.56
CA HIS A 233 -7.17 4.75 -3.74
C HIS A 233 -7.71 4.16 -2.44
N GLY A 234 -8.20 2.93 -2.48
CA GLY A 234 -8.62 2.21 -1.29
C GLY A 234 -7.49 2.00 -0.30
N LEU A 235 -6.28 1.66 -0.77
CA LEU A 235 -5.08 1.55 0.07
C LEU A 235 -4.65 2.92 0.59
N TYR A 236 -4.50 3.93 -0.26
CA TYR A 236 -4.14 5.29 0.10
C TYR A 236 -5.06 5.86 1.18
N LYS A 237 -6.39 5.77 0.97
CA LYS A 237 -7.37 6.23 1.95
C LYS A 237 -7.32 5.47 3.27
N THR A 238 -7.05 4.17 3.23
CA THR A 238 -7.08 3.32 4.41
C THR A 238 -5.76 3.39 5.20
N GLU A 239 -4.63 3.32 4.49
CA GLU A 239 -3.30 3.23 5.09
C GLU A 239 -2.71 4.60 5.45
N LEU A 240 -3.15 5.69 4.78
CA LEU A 240 -2.71 7.03 5.08
C LEU A 240 -3.85 7.91 5.63
N ILE A 241 -4.86 8.20 4.78
CA ILE A 241 -5.78 9.31 5.04
C ILE A 241 -6.61 9.08 6.31
N ARG A 242 -7.17 7.87 6.48
CA ARG A 242 -7.97 7.53 7.67
C ARG A 242 -7.12 7.16 8.87
N HIS A 243 -5.91 6.65 8.61
CA HIS A 243 -5.02 6.16 9.67
C HIS A 243 -4.30 7.29 10.40
N ARG A 244 -3.95 8.38 9.69
CA ARG A 244 -3.16 9.49 10.23
C ARG A 244 -3.93 10.79 10.41
N GLY A 245 -5.16 10.94 9.87
CA GLY A 245 -5.98 12.15 10.03
C GLY A 245 -6.35 12.46 11.49
N PRO A 246 -6.88 13.63 11.78
CA PRO A 246 -7.40 14.64 10.85
C PRO A 246 -6.33 15.49 10.14
N TRP A 247 -6.67 16.07 8.97
CA TRP A 247 -5.76 16.83 8.10
C TRP A 247 -6.03 18.33 8.18
N GLN A 248 -4.97 19.13 8.26
CA GLN A 248 -5.11 20.59 8.39
C GLN A 248 -5.43 21.26 7.05
N GLY A 249 -4.70 20.93 6.00
CA GLY A 249 -4.87 21.54 4.69
C GLY A 249 -4.05 20.87 3.59
N LEU A 250 -3.81 21.62 2.50
CA LEU A 250 -3.10 21.13 1.32
C LEU A 250 -1.68 20.65 1.67
N GLU A 251 -0.88 21.47 2.31
CA GLU A 251 0.54 21.20 2.60
C GLU A 251 0.72 19.92 3.44
N ASP A 252 -0.17 19.73 4.43
CA ASP A 252 -0.16 18.54 5.28
C ASP A 252 -0.46 17.27 4.49
N VAL A 253 -1.49 17.30 3.62
CA VAL A 253 -1.84 16.19 2.73
C VAL A 253 -0.75 15.94 1.69
N GLU A 254 -0.17 16.99 1.12
CA GLU A 254 0.87 16.91 0.09
C GLU A 254 2.13 16.25 0.64
N PHE A 255 2.64 16.74 1.79
CA PHE A 255 3.80 16.15 2.44
C PHE A 255 3.59 14.69 2.83
N ALA A 256 2.44 14.39 3.45
CA ALA A 256 2.11 13.02 3.82
C ALA A 256 1.94 12.09 2.61
N THR A 257 1.44 12.62 1.47
CA THR A 257 1.33 11.87 0.20
C THR A 257 2.70 11.60 -0.40
N LEU A 258 3.61 12.57 -0.35
CA LEU A 258 5.01 12.38 -0.78
C LEU A 258 5.66 11.22 -0.05
N GLU A 259 5.60 11.22 1.29
CA GLU A 259 6.14 10.13 2.12
C GLU A 259 5.44 8.79 1.85
N TYR A 260 4.11 8.82 1.64
CA TYR A 260 3.35 7.61 1.36
C TYR A 260 3.73 7.01 0.01
N VAL A 261 3.84 7.82 -1.04
CA VAL A 261 4.21 7.36 -2.39
C VAL A 261 5.63 6.82 -2.40
N ASP A 262 6.56 7.46 -1.71
CA ASP A 262 7.93 6.94 -1.58
C ASP A 262 7.94 5.57 -0.89
N TRP A 263 7.31 5.46 0.28
CA TRP A 263 7.18 4.20 0.99
C TRP A 263 6.42 3.14 0.18
N PHE A 264 5.32 3.50 -0.48
CA PHE A 264 4.53 2.61 -1.32
C PHE A 264 5.36 2.00 -2.45
N ASN A 265 6.15 2.83 -3.11
CA ASN A 265 6.98 2.43 -4.25
C ASN A 265 8.20 1.60 -3.85
N HIS A 266 8.87 1.94 -2.73
CA HIS A 266 10.19 1.40 -2.42
C HIS A 266 10.19 0.40 -1.25
N GLN A 267 9.18 0.39 -0.39
CA GLN A 267 9.19 -0.42 0.83
C GLN A 267 7.96 -1.30 0.98
N ARG A 268 6.78 -0.83 0.54
CA ARG A 268 5.53 -1.54 0.75
C ARG A 268 5.48 -2.84 -0.03
N LEU A 269 5.35 -3.96 0.68
CA LEU A 269 5.19 -5.28 0.07
C LEU A 269 3.80 -5.46 -0.56
N HIS A 270 3.77 -6.04 -1.76
CA HIS A 270 2.56 -6.34 -2.50
C HIS A 270 2.42 -7.85 -2.75
N GLY A 271 1.30 -8.45 -2.31
CA GLY A 271 1.04 -9.88 -2.52
C GLY A 271 1.02 -10.28 -3.98
N GLU A 272 0.41 -9.45 -4.84
CA GLU A 272 0.34 -9.68 -6.30
C GLU A 272 1.71 -9.61 -6.99
N LEU A 273 2.69 -8.95 -6.37
CA LEU A 273 4.07 -8.85 -6.87
C LEU A 273 5.02 -9.83 -6.15
N GLY A 274 4.49 -10.90 -5.55
CA GLY A 274 5.31 -11.88 -4.83
C GLY A 274 5.94 -11.33 -3.54
N MET A 275 5.25 -10.46 -2.82
CA MET A 275 5.75 -9.77 -1.63
C MET A 275 7.00 -8.90 -1.91
N LEU A 276 7.01 -8.23 -3.06
CA LEU A 276 8.01 -7.24 -3.43
C LEU A 276 7.42 -5.82 -3.43
N PRO A 277 8.23 -4.80 -3.15
CA PRO A 277 7.88 -3.42 -3.47
C PRO A 277 7.79 -3.19 -4.99
N PRO A 278 6.94 -2.27 -5.48
CA PRO A 278 6.80 -1.93 -6.89
C PRO A 278 8.12 -1.64 -7.61
N ALA A 279 8.97 -0.81 -7.03
CA ALA A 279 10.26 -0.43 -7.62
C ALA A 279 11.23 -1.62 -7.72
N GLU A 280 11.27 -2.50 -6.72
CA GLU A 280 12.09 -3.70 -6.73
C GLU A 280 11.58 -4.70 -7.77
N PHE A 281 10.26 -4.89 -7.87
CA PHE A 281 9.65 -5.75 -8.87
C PHE A 281 9.98 -5.28 -10.29
N GLU A 282 9.88 -3.99 -10.56
CA GLU A 282 10.25 -3.41 -11.85
C GLU A 282 11.75 -3.52 -12.15
N ALA A 283 12.61 -3.29 -11.15
CA ALA A 283 14.05 -3.43 -11.30
C ALA A 283 14.45 -4.86 -11.67
N ARG A 284 13.80 -5.87 -11.08
CA ARG A 284 14.02 -7.28 -11.44
C ARG A 284 13.65 -7.56 -12.89
N TYR A 285 12.51 -7.05 -13.35
CA TYR A 285 12.12 -7.20 -14.75
C TYR A 285 13.20 -6.69 -15.71
N TYR A 286 13.77 -5.51 -15.45
CA TYR A 286 14.82 -4.97 -16.32
C TYR A 286 16.13 -5.75 -16.20
N ALA A 287 16.47 -6.26 -15.01
CA ALA A 287 17.66 -7.09 -14.82
C ALA A 287 17.54 -8.41 -15.58
N ASP A 288 16.38 -9.06 -15.50
CA ASP A 288 16.12 -10.32 -16.21
C ASP A 288 16.13 -10.10 -17.73
N ALA A 289 15.53 -9.00 -18.21
CA ALA A 289 15.55 -8.66 -19.63
C ALA A 289 16.97 -8.37 -20.16
N ALA A 290 17.83 -7.76 -19.33
CA ALA A 290 19.24 -7.52 -19.69
C ALA A 290 20.11 -8.78 -19.65
N ALA A 291 19.71 -9.78 -18.87
CA ALA A 291 20.43 -11.06 -18.75
C ALA A 291 20.12 -12.03 -19.89
N LEU A 292 19.05 -11.81 -20.66
CA LEU A 292 18.73 -12.64 -21.83
C LEU A 292 19.79 -12.39 -22.92
N PRO A 293 20.47 -13.45 -23.45
CA PRO A 293 21.44 -13.28 -24.53
C PRO A 293 20.71 -12.69 -25.73
N VAL A 294 21.27 -11.63 -26.31
CA VAL A 294 20.83 -11.12 -27.62
C VAL A 294 20.97 -12.28 -28.59
N ALA A 295 19.85 -12.89 -28.97
CA ALA A 295 19.86 -13.89 -30.03
C ALA A 295 20.48 -13.23 -31.26
N ALA A 296 21.67 -13.71 -31.66
CA ALA A 296 22.35 -13.22 -32.83
C ALA A 296 21.38 -13.42 -34.01
N SER A 297 20.86 -12.34 -34.55
CA SER A 297 20.15 -12.33 -35.80
C SER A 297 21.18 -12.70 -36.90
N GLN A 298 21.12 -13.91 -37.33
CA GLN A 298 21.73 -14.35 -38.59
C GLN A 298 20.84 -13.92 -39.75
#